data_4a344ef9bacff4aa5217018040c0da76
#
_entry.id   4a344ef9bacff4aa5217018040c0da76
#
_cell.length_a   1.000
_cell.length_b   1.000
_cell.length_c   1.000
_cell.angle_alpha   90.00
_cell.angle_beta   90.00
_cell.angle_gamma   90.00
#
_symmetry.space_group_name_H-M   'P 1'
#
loop_
_entity.id
_entity.type
_entity.pdbx_description
1 polymer ?
#
loop_
_entity_poly.entity_id
_entity_poly.type
_entity_poly.pdbx_seq_one_letter_code
_entity_poly.pdbx_strand_id
1 'polypeptide(L)'
;KKVAHALAHLIRTQYPGDSLRVVTFGDRAKEIPMGELAHTQVGPYHTNTAEGFKLARRLLQAQKKDMKQIVMITDGKPSAITLRDGRIYKNPAGLDPRVIRETLAEVAACRKQGILINTFMLAREAALMQFVAKVCEMSRGKAYFTNTMTLGQYVMRDFMKRRTKRVR
;
A
#
# COMPACT_ATOMS: atom_id res chain seq x y z
N LYS A 1 -9.13 -5.92 -6.52
CA LYS A 1 -9.84 -5.20 -7.60
C LYS A 1 -11.19 -4.67 -7.10
N LYS A 2 -12.15 -5.51 -6.68
CA LYS A 2 -13.49 -5.09 -6.20
C LYS A 2 -13.43 -4.01 -5.11
N VAL A 3 -12.52 -4.11 -4.16
CA VAL A 3 -12.33 -3.13 -3.07
C VAL A 3 -11.92 -1.77 -3.60
N ALA A 4 -10.98 -1.71 -4.55
CA ALA A 4 -10.53 -0.45 -5.14
C ALA A 4 -11.66 0.24 -5.93
N HIS A 5 -12.49 -0.52 -6.66
CA HIS A 5 -13.67 0.02 -7.33
C HIS A 5 -14.72 0.54 -6.34
N ALA A 6 -15.01 -0.19 -5.26
CA ALA A 6 -15.93 0.25 -4.22
C ALA A 6 -15.46 1.52 -3.53
N LEU A 7 -14.16 1.61 -3.22
CA LEU A 7 -13.57 2.80 -2.62
C LEU A 7 -13.60 4.01 -3.59
N ALA A 8 -13.34 3.78 -4.88
CA ALA A 8 -13.43 4.83 -5.90
C ALA A 8 -14.87 5.35 -6.04
N HIS A 9 -15.87 4.46 -6.03
CA HIS A 9 -17.27 4.86 -6.07
C HIS A 9 -17.64 5.70 -4.84
N LEU A 10 -17.27 5.27 -3.64
CA LEU A 10 -17.50 6.02 -2.40
C LEU A 10 -16.87 7.42 -2.47
N ILE A 11 -15.62 7.52 -2.91
CA ILE A 11 -14.91 8.80 -3.00
C ILE A 11 -15.62 9.73 -3.99
N ARG A 12 -15.99 9.24 -5.16
CA ARG A 12 -16.69 10.05 -6.17
C ARG A 12 -18.05 10.57 -5.69
N THR A 13 -18.80 9.76 -4.97
CA THR A 13 -20.19 10.09 -4.57
C THR A 13 -20.25 10.91 -3.29
N GLN A 14 -19.41 10.60 -2.31
CA GLN A 14 -19.51 11.22 -0.98
C GLN A 14 -18.36 12.19 -0.66
N TYR A 15 -17.25 12.11 -1.40
CA TYR A 15 -16.07 12.94 -1.17
C TYR A 15 -15.47 13.45 -2.48
N PRO A 16 -16.22 14.26 -3.27
CA PRO A 16 -15.81 14.65 -4.62
C PRO A 16 -14.51 15.47 -4.67
N GLY A 17 -14.08 16.02 -3.53
CA GLY A 17 -12.80 16.71 -3.41
C GLY A 17 -11.58 15.79 -3.21
N ASP A 18 -11.78 14.48 -3.02
CA ASP A 18 -10.70 13.51 -2.83
C ASP A 18 -10.34 12.79 -4.12
N SER A 19 -9.16 12.18 -4.13
CA SER A 19 -8.67 11.39 -5.26
C SER A 19 -8.16 10.03 -4.79
N LEU A 20 -8.33 9.02 -5.63
CA LEU A 20 -7.78 7.67 -5.45
C LEU A 20 -6.86 7.33 -6.62
N ARG A 21 -5.66 6.87 -6.32
CA ARG A 21 -4.73 6.29 -7.27
C ARG A 21 -4.46 4.84 -6.89
N VAL A 22 -4.30 3.97 -7.89
CA VAL A 22 -4.03 2.55 -7.68
C VAL A 22 -2.64 2.23 -8.19
N VAL A 23 -1.84 1.58 -7.34
CA VAL A 23 -0.49 1.12 -7.66
C VAL A 23 -0.44 -0.38 -7.45
N THR A 24 0.00 -1.12 -8.45
CA THR A 24 0.39 -2.53 -8.32
C THR A 24 1.89 -2.62 -8.10
N PHE A 25 2.34 -3.59 -7.32
CA PHE A 25 3.75 -3.81 -7.00
C PHE A 25 4.08 -5.29 -6.98
N GLY A 26 4.47 -5.80 -8.15
CA GLY A 26 5.08 -7.12 -8.31
C GLY A 26 6.61 -6.98 -8.35
N ASP A 27 7.25 -7.43 -9.43
CA ASP A 27 8.68 -7.18 -9.66
C ASP A 27 8.98 -5.68 -9.77
N ARG A 28 8.05 -4.93 -10.39
CA ARG A 28 8.07 -3.46 -10.49
C ARG A 28 6.75 -2.87 -10.03
N ALA A 29 6.78 -1.61 -9.62
CA ALA A 29 5.58 -0.86 -9.32
C ALA A 29 5.06 -0.14 -10.57
N LYS A 30 3.73 -0.14 -10.72
CA LYS A 30 3.03 0.54 -11.82
C LYS A 30 1.75 1.19 -11.32
N GLU A 31 1.50 2.43 -11.70
CA GLU A 31 0.18 3.03 -11.55
C GLU A 31 -0.79 2.41 -12.55
N ILE A 32 -1.97 2.04 -12.09
CA ILE A 32 -3.03 1.45 -12.89
C ILE A 32 -4.22 2.41 -12.93
N PRO A 33 -4.64 2.86 -14.11
CA PRO A 33 -5.88 3.59 -14.27
C PRO A 33 -7.07 2.77 -13.75
N MET A 34 -8.02 3.43 -13.10
CA MET A 34 -9.19 2.74 -12.51
C MET A 34 -9.97 1.91 -13.54
N GLY A 35 -10.07 2.38 -14.78
CA GLY A 35 -10.74 1.64 -15.86
C GLY A 35 -10.03 0.34 -16.26
N GLU A 36 -8.71 0.27 -16.10
CA GLU A 36 -7.91 -0.90 -16.44
C GLU A 36 -7.77 -1.90 -15.30
N LEU A 37 -8.13 -1.52 -14.08
CA LEU A 37 -7.93 -2.35 -12.89
C LEU A 37 -8.63 -3.72 -13.00
N ALA A 38 -9.79 -3.81 -13.61
CA ALA A 38 -10.51 -5.07 -13.81
C ALA A 38 -9.73 -6.07 -14.68
N HIS A 39 -9.02 -5.56 -15.68
CA HIS A 39 -8.28 -6.33 -16.68
C HIS A 39 -6.81 -6.55 -16.30
N THR A 40 -6.29 -5.85 -15.28
CA THR A 40 -4.92 -6.00 -14.83
C THR A 40 -4.65 -7.42 -14.34
N GLN A 41 -3.73 -8.09 -14.99
CA GLN A 41 -3.24 -9.40 -14.54
C GLN A 41 -2.18 -9.20 -13.46
N VAL A 42 -2.32 -9.90 -12.35
CA VAL A 42 -1.30 -10.03 -11.30
C VAL A 42 -0.72 -11.44 -11.45
N GLY A 43 0.49 -11.52 -11.90
CA GLY A 43 1.18 -12.79 -12.08
C GLY A 43 1.86 -13.29 -10.80
N PRO A 44 2.51 -14.46 -10.82
CA PRO A 44 3.31 -14.99 -9.73
C PRO A 44 4.65 -14.24 -9.65
N TYR A 45 4.60 -12.96 -9.32
CA TYR A 45 5.77 -12.09 -9.23
C TYR A 45 6.27 -11.99 -7.80
N HIS A 46 7.51 -11.53 -7.65
CA HIS A 46 8.03 -11.10 -6.36
C HIS A 46 7.32 -9.83 -5.89
N THR A 47 7.51 -9.49 -4.63
CA THR A 47 6.85 -8.35 -3.99
C THR A 47 7.86 -7.22 -3.75
N ASN A 48 7.92 -6.25 -4.69
CA ASN A 48 8.76 -5.06 -4.60
C ASN A 48 8.00 -3.94 -3.87
N THR A 49 7.83 -4.11 -2.57
CA THR A 49 7.08 -3.17 -1.72
C THR A 49 7.78 -1.80 -1.64
N ALA A 50 9.11 -1.77 -1.69
CA ALA A 50 9.88 -0.53 -1.68
C ALA A 50 9.52 0.37 -2.88
N GLU A 51 9.51 -0.20 -4.09
CA GLU A 51 9.13 0.54 -5.30
C GLU A 51 7.66 0.95 -5.28
N GLY A 52 6.78 0.09 -4.74
CA GLY A 52 5.37 0.41 -4.51
C GLY A 52 5.17 1.64 -3.62
N PHE A 53 5.83 1.69 -2.47
CA PHE A 53 5.79 2.87 -1.58
C PHE A 53 6.41 4.11 -2.23
N LYS A 54 7.53 3.97 -2.93
CA LYS A 54 8.18 5.08 -3.62
C LYS A 54 7.28 5.71 -4.67
N LEU A 55 6.62 4.90 -5.50
CA LEU A 55 5.68 5.38 -6.51
C LEU A 55 4.45 6.02 -5.86
N ALA A 56 3.82 5.36 -4.89
CA ALA A 56 2.66 5.88 -4.18
C ALA A 56 2.98 7.23 -3.49
N ARG A 57 4.14 7.34 -2.84
CA ARG A 57 4.62 8.58 -2.22
C ARG A 57 4.76 9.72 -3.23
N ARG A 58 5.35 9.44 -4.41
CA ARG A 58 5.47 10.45 -5.49
C ARG A 58 4.11 10.93 -5.98
N LEU A 59 3.18 10.02 -6.20
CA LEU A 59 1.82 10.36 -6.63
C LEU A 59 1.09 11.22 -5.58
N LEU A 60 1.28 10.92 -4.29
CA LEU A 60 0.69 11.70 -3.20
C LEU A 60 1.38 13.06 -3.02
N GLN A 61 2.68 13.17 -3.28
CA GLN A 61 3.40 14.46 -3.23
C GLN A 61 2.85 15.46 -4.24
N ALA A 62 2.49 15.01 -5.43
CA ALA A 62 1.91 15.84 -6.48
C ALA A 62 0.51 16.39 -6.11
N GLN A 63 -0.13 15.88 -5.04
CA GLN A 63 -1.45 16.30 -4.61
C GLN A 63 -1.36 17.42 -3.55
N LYS A 64 -2.08 18.52 -3.77
CA LYS A 64 -2.22 19.62 -2.80
C LYS A 64 -3.31 19.30 -1.76
N LYS A 65 -3.20 18.19 -1.06
CA LYS A 65 -4.17 17.75 -0.04
C LYS A 65 -3.47 17.56 1.30
N ASP A 66 -4.15 17.96 2.38
CA ASP A 66 -3.58 17.87 3.73
C ASP A 66 -3.52 16.44 4.25
N MET A 67 -4.52 15.62 3.92
CA MET A 67 -4.56 14.22 4.33
C MET A 67 -4.11 13.32 3.19
N LYS A 68 -3.00 12.61 3.42
CA LYS A 68 -2.41 11.67 2.48
C LYS A 68 -2.29 10.32 3.14
N GLN A 69 -2.77 9.28 2.47
CA GLN A 69 -2.78 7.92 3.00
C GLN A 69 -2.46 6.91 1.92
N ILE A 70 -1.65 5.92 2.28
CA ILE A 70 -1.46 4.70 1.51
C ILE A 70 -2.28 3.59 2.18
N VAL A 71 -3.08 2.90 1.40
CA VAL A 71 -3.74 1.64 1.78
C VAL A 71 -2.99 0.52 1.09
N MET A 72 -2.16 -0.19 1.82
CA MET A 72 -1.42 -1.36 1.32
C MET A 72 -2.26 -2.62 1.54
N ILE A 73 -2.43 -3.40 0.48
CA ILE A 73 -3.07 -4.71 0.53
C ILE A 73 -2.05 -5.74 0.05
N THR A 74 -1.70 -6.69 0.90
CA THR A 74 -0.67 -7.67 0.58
C THR A 74 -0.99 -9.05 1.17
N ASP A 75 -0.58 -10.08 0.47
CA ASP A 75 -0.62 -11.49 0.89
C ASP A 75 0.79 -12.08 1.10
N GLY A 76 1.83 -11.30 0.82
CA GLY A 76 3.22 -11.76 0.90
C GLY A 76 4.18 -10.73 1.49
N LYS A 77 5.31 -11.25 1.96
CA LYS A 77 6.44 -10.46 2.45
C LYS A 77 7.20 -9.80 1.29
N PRO A 78 7.87 -8.67 1.53
CA PRO A 78 8.79 -8.10 0.56
C PRO A 78 9.87 -9.09 0.16
N SER A 79 10.06 -9.29 -1.14
CA SER A 79 11.01 -10.26 -1.70
C SER A 79 11.82 -9.72 -2.88
N ALA A 80 11.64 -8.46 -3.23
CA ALA A 80 12.39 -7.81 -4.31
C ALA A 80 12.61 -6.33 -4.02
N ILE A 81 13.65 -5.78 -4.62
CA ILE A 81 13.93 -4.34 -4.68
C ILE A 81 14.52 -3.97 -6.04
N THR A 82 14.34 -2.71 -6.43
CA THR A 82 14.99 -2.13 -7.61
C THR A 82 16.31 -1.50 -7.18
N LEU A 83 17.41 -1.96 -7.77
CA LEU A 83 18.75 -1.43 -7.52
C LEU A 83 18.93 -0.07 -8.24
N ARG A 84 20.01 0.64 -7.91
CA ARG A 84 20.33 1.96 -8.50
C ARG A 84 20.54 1.90 -10.02
N ASP A 85 21.04 0.77 -10.52
CA ASP A 85 21.24 0.51 -11.95
C ASP A 85 19.97 0.04 -12.69
N GLY A 86 18.82 0.01 -11.99
CA GLY A 86 17.52 -0.40 -12.51
C GLY A 86 17.27 -1.91 -12.55
N ARG A 87 18.26 -2.74 -12.19
CA ARG A 87 18.07 -4.19 -12.08
C ARG A 87 17.19 -4.53 -10.86
N ILE A 88 16.46 -5.63 -10.96
CA ILE A 88 15.65 -6.16 -9.87
C ILE A 88 16.48 -7.21 -9.10
N TYR A 89 16.73 -6.94 -7.84
CA TYR A 89 17.24 -7.94 -6.90
C TYR A 89 16.06 -8.70 -6.31
N LYS A 90 16.13 -10.02 -6.28
CA LYS A 90 15.08 -10.92 -5.83
C LYS A 90 15.62 -11.90 -4.81
N ASN A 91 14.90 -12.07 -3.70
CA ASN A 91 15.16 -13.12 -2.72
C ASN A 91 13.82 -13.65 -2.17
N PRO A 92 13.33 -14.78 -2.65
CA PRO A 92 12.09 -15.38 -2.18
C PRO A 92 12.23 -16.10 -0.82
N ALA A 93 13.47 -16.38 -0.38
CA ALA A 93 13.73 -17.14 0.84
C ALA A 93 13.74 -16.20 2.08
N GLY A 94 12.67 -16.21 2.86
CA GLY A 94 12.62 -15.49 4.14
C GLY A 94 12.56 -13.96 4.01
N LEU A 95 12.87 -13.28 5.13
CA LEU A 95 13.02 -11.83 5.18
C LEU A 95 14.49 -11.48 4.90
N ASP A 96 14.78 -10.98 3.72
CA ASP A 96 16.10 -10.50 3.35
C ASP A 96 16.38 -9.14 4.01
N PRO A 97 17.45 -8.98 4.81
CA PRO A 97 17.78 -7.74 5.50
C PRO A 97 17.96 -6.54 4.56
N ARG A 98 18.47 -6.76 3.34
CA ARG A 98 18.62 -5.71 2.32
C ARG A 98 17.27 -5.25 1.80
N VAL A 99 16.40 -6.19 1.45
CA VAL A 99 15.05 -5.89 0.97
C VAL A 99 14.25 -5.15 2.05
N ILE A 100 14.32 -5.62 3.30
CA ILE A 100 13.64 -4.99 4.43
C ILE A 100 14.15 -3.58 4.68
N ARG A 101 15.47 -3.37 4.71
CA ARG A 101 16.06 -2.05 4.93
C ARG A 101 15.61 -1.04 3.87
N GLU A 102 15.70 -1.38 2.60
CA GLU A 102 15.27 -0.50 1.50
C GLU A 102 13.76 -0.20 1.58
N THR A 103 12.95 -1.20 1.93
CA THR A 103 11.51 -1.01 2.09
C THR A 103 11.20 -0.08 3.27
N LEU A 104 11.83 -0.28 4.41
CA LEU A 104 11.63 0.57 5.59
C LEU A 104 12.17 1.99 5.39
N ALA A 105 13.19 2.18 4.55
CA ALA A 105 13.65 3.52 4.16
C ALA A 105 12.55 4.31 3.44
N GLU A 106 11.79 3.67 2.55
CA GLU A 106 10.65 4.32 1.89
C GLU A 106 9.47 4.56 2.85
N VAL A 107 9.24 3.67 3.83
CA VAL A 107 8.27 3.91 4.91
C VAL A 107 8.64 5.16 5.72
N ALA A 108 9.91 5.31 6.08
CA ALA A 108 10.42 6.49 6.78
C ALA A 108 10.26 7.77 5.92
N ALA A 109 10.48 7.69 4.61
CA ALA A 109 10.26 8.79 3.68
C ALA A 109 8.78 9.18 3.60
N CYS A 110 7.87 8.21 3.57
CA CYS A 110 6.43 8.47 3.64
C CYS A 110 6.05 9.21 4.93
N ARG A 111 6.55 8.74 6.08
CA ARG A 111 6.30 9.37 7.38
C ARG A 111 6.79 10.83 7.44
N LYS A 112 7.99 11.11 6.93
CA LYS A 112 8.54 12.48 6.87
C LYS A 112 7.63 13.44 6.10
N GLN A 113 6.85 12.94 5.16
CA GLN A 113 5.92 13.70 4.34
C GLN A 113 4.47 13.67 4.89
N GLY A 114 4.27 13.19 6.10
CA GLY A 114 2.94 13.11 6.73
C GLY A 114 2.00 12.07 6.10
N ILE A 115 2.54 11.13 5.31
CA ILE A 115 1.77 10.07 4.67
C ILE A 115 1.60 8.90 5.65
N LEU A 116 0.36 8.53 5.93
CA LEU A 116 0.02 7.36 6.74
C LEU A 116 -0.02 6.10 5.87
N ILE A 117 0.42 4.96 6.43
CA ILE A 117 0.35 3.67 5.76
C ILE A 117 -0.51 2.73 6.58
N ASN A 118 -1.68 2.36 6.07
CA ASN A 118 -2.51 1.31 6.65
C ASN A 118 -2.36 0.04 5.83
N THR A 119 -2.11 -1.07 6.50
CA THR A 119 -1.83 -2.35 5.86
C THR A 119 -2.93 -3.36 6.13
N PHE A 120 -3.42 -3.98 5.07
CA PHE A 120 -4.39 -5.07 5.09
C PHE A 120 -3.69 -6.35 4.64
N MET A 121 -3.52 -7.27 5.56
CA MET A 121 -2.87 -8.56 5.32
C MET A 121 -3.90 -9.63 4.97
N LEU A 122 -3.66 -10.34 3.87
CA LEU A 122 -4.49 -11.46 3.41
C LEU A 122 -3.89 -12.83 3.77
N ALA A 123 -2.68 -12.86 4.34
CA ALA A 123 -1.99 -14.07 4.78
C ALA A 123 -1.44 -13.91 6.21
N ARG A 124 -1.32 -15.04 6.92
CA ARG A 124 -0.81 -15.11 8.31
C ARG A 124 0.60 -15.70 8.40
N GLU A 125 1.45 -15.37 7.45
CA GLU A 125 2.85 -15.75 7.53
C GLU A 125 3.55 -14.93 8.63
N ALA A 126 4.30 -15.59 9.51
CA ALA A 126 4.99 -14.93 10.63
C ALA A 126 5.94 -13.81 10.16
N ALA A 127 6.68 -14.05 9.07
CA ALA A 127 7.59 -13.07 8.48
C ALA A 127 6.84 -11.84 7.96
N LEU A 128 5.67 -12.01 7.32
CA LEU A 128 4.82 -10.90 6.90
C LEU A 128 4.31 -10.10 8.10
N MET A 129 3.87 -10.78 9.15
CA MET A 129 3.36 -10.14 10.37
C MET A 129 4.44 -9.29 11.06
N GLN A 130 5.66 -9.79 11.17
CA GLN A 130 6.81 -9.05 11.72
C GLN A 130 7.15 -7.82 10.89
N PHE A 131 7.20 -7.96 9.58
CA PHE A 131 7.43 -6.84 8.67
C PHE A 131 6.35 -5.76 8.81
N VAL A 132 5.08 -6.15 8.79
CA VAL A 132 3.95 -5.22 8.88
C VAL A 132 3.89 -4.53 10.24
N ALA A 133 4.22 -5.23 11.33
CA ALA A 133 4.33 -4.60 12.66
C ALA A 133 5.35 -3.46 12.65
N LYS A 134 6.50 -3.66 12.00
CA LYS A 134 7.54 -2.64 11.87
C LYS A 134 7.09 -1.46 10.99
N VAL A 135 6.39 -1.72 9.89
CA VAL A 135 5.80 -0.68 9.06
C VAL A 135 4.82 0.18 9.87
N CYS A 136 3.95 -0.45 10.66
CA CYS A 136 2.97 0.26 11.50
C CYS A 136 3.64 1.13 12.56
N GLU A 137 4.64 0.61 13.26
CA GLU A 137 5.43 1.36 14.24
C GLU A 137 6.04 2.63 13.59
N MET A 138 6.67 2.48 12.45
CA MET A 138 7.34 3.57 11.75
C MET A 138 6.39 4.58 11.12
N SER A 139 5.29 4.13 10.52
CA SER A 139 4.38 4.99 9.75
C SER A 139 3.24 5.59 10.59
N ARG A 140 3.08 5.20 11.86
CA ARG A 140 1.92 5.51 12.71
C ARG A 140 0.60 5.02 12.10
N GLY A 141 0.67 4.09 11.18
CA GLY A 141 -0.49 3.46 10.54
C GLY A 141 -1.06 2.32 11.38
N LYS A 142 -1.98 1.59 10.78
CA LYS A 142 -2.62 0.43 11.38
C LYS A 142 -2.45 -0.80 10.49
N ALA A 143 -2.38 -1.97 11.12
CA ALA A 143 -2.46 -3.25 10.43
C ALA A 143 -3.81 -3.90 10.71
N TYR A 144 -4.37 -4.48 9.66
CA TYR A 144 -5.61 -5.24 9.73
C TYR A 144 -5.38 -6.61 9.14
N PHE A 145 -5.82 -7.62 9.87
CA PHE A 145 -5.89 -8.97 9.35
C PHE A 145 -7.26 -9.20 8.73
N THR A 146 -7.31 -9.65 7.51
CA THR A 146 -8.57 -9.81 6.78
C THR A 146 -8.48 -10.95 5.76
N ASN A 147 -9.55 -11.22 5.08
CA ASN A 147 -9.61 -12.11 3.93
C ASN A 147 -10.27 -11.42 2.74
N THR A 148 -10.28 -12.06 1.59
CA THR A 148 -10.82 -11.48 0.35
C THR A 148 -12.32 -11.14 0.43
N MET A 149 -13.07 -11.79 1.36
CA MET A 149 -14.51 -11.57 1.54
C MET A 149 -14.78 -10.30 2.38
N THR A 150 -13.99 -10.10 3.44
CA THR A 150 -14.20 -9.01 4.41
C THR A 150 -13.32 -7.78 4.16
N LEU A 151 -12.32 -7.88 3.29
CA LEU A 151 -11.37 -6.80 2.99
C LEU A 151 -12.08 -5.48 2.66
N GLY A 152 -13.13 -5.52 1.82
CA GLY A 152 -13.87 -4.33 1.41
C GLY A 152 -14.47 -3.58 2.60
N GLN A 153 -15.10 -4.30 3.52
CA GLN A 153 -15.70 -3.72 4.72
C GLN A 153 -14.65 -3.04 5.62
N TYR A 154 -13.49 -3.67 5.80
CA TYR A 154 -12.42 -3.13 6.63
C TYR A 154 -11.80 -1.86 6.02
N VAL A 155 -11.52 -1.86 4.70
CA VAL A 155 -10.95 -0.70 4.01
C VAL A 155 -11.92 0.49 4.07
N MET A 156 -13.21 0.25 3.76
CA MET A 156 -14.24 1.29 3.81
C MET A 156 -14.41 1.85 5.23
N ARG A 157 -14.45 0.99 6.23
CA ARG A 157 -14.57 1.38 7.64
C ARG A 157 -13.37 2.20 8.12
N ASP A 158 -12.15 1.83 7.72
CA ASP A 158 -10.94 2.59 8.07
C ASP A 158 -10.96 3.98 7.44
N PHE A 159 -11.30 4.07 6.16
CA PHE A 159 -11.43 5.32 5.43
C PHE A 159 -12.45 6.26 6.09
N MET A 160 -13.64 5.78 6.40
CA MET A 160 -14.71 6.59 7.01
C MET A 160 -14.37 7.04 8.43
N LYS A 161 -13.79 6.17 9.28
CA LYS A 161 -13.38 6.53 10.65
C LYS A 161 -12.38 7.67 10.72
N ARG A 162 -11.53 7.84 9.73
CA ARG A 162 -10.54 8.92 9.69
C ARG A 162 -11.17 10.26 9.35
N ARG A 163 -12.20 10.25 8.55
CA ARG A 163 -12.94 11.45 8.17
C ARG A 163 -13.72 12.05 9.34
N THR A 164 -14.42 11.21 10.10
CA THR A 164 -15.22 11.66 11.27
C THR A 164 -14.38 12.23 12.40
N LYS A 165 -13.11 11.84 12.57
CA LYS A 165 -12.22 12.42 13.58
C LYS A 165 -11.75 13.85 13.29
N ARG A 166 -11.94 14.35 12.07
CA ARG A 166 -11.47 15.67 11.63
C ARG A 166 -12.56 16.74 11.62
N VAL A 167 -13.81 16.36 11.84
CA VAL A 167 -14.97 17.25 11.87
C VAL A 167 -15.32 17.72 13.30
N ARG A 168 -14.51 17.35 14.30
CA ARG A 168 -14.67 17.82 15.71
C ARG A 168 -13.55 18.74 16.11
#